data_9ef88b02c2bc8e5cf2160e19b11dd381
#
_entry.id   9ef88b02c2bc8e5cf2160e19b11dd381
#
_cell.length_a   1.000
_cell.length_b   1.000
_cell.length_c   1.000
_cell.angle_alpha   90.00
_cell.angle_beta   90.00
_cell.angle_gamma   90.00
#
_symmetry.space_group_name_H-M   'P 1'
#
loop_
_entity.id
_entity.type
_entity.pdbx_description
1 polymer ?
#
loop_
_entity_poly.entity_id
_entity_poly.type
_entity_poly.pdbx_seq_one_letter_code
_entity_poly.pdbx_strand_id
1 'polypeptide(L)'
;MPAKGKHRLSTSRRIARVAAVASAGGVAVALPLMGATGAQAASSGGAADATTYTVKAGDTLSKIAKAQDVDGGWKKLYADNKDAVGSNADHLKIGVKLNLGGAAEGGSADEAAATQTSAKTTASGDYVAPVDGAKGTGYGNSGSMWSSGSHTGADYSISTGTSVKSIADGTVVSTGSGGSYGNEVVIEHADGHFSQYGHLSSIGVAQGDTVTAGQEIAKSGATGNVTGPHLHFEIRTTADYGSDIDPIAYLSEHGVDA
;
A
#
# COMPACT_ATOMS: atom_id res chain seq x y z
N MET A 1 -9.32 60.01 2.89
CA MET A 1 -8.52 60.19 4.12
C MET A 1 -8.17 58.80 4.64
N PRO A 2 -6.90 58.44 4.64
CA PRO A 2 -6.46 57.09 4.99
C PRO A 2 -6.13 56.98 6.48
N ALA A 3 -6.38 55.79 7.07
CA ALA A 3 -5.84 55.46 8.40
C ALA A 3 -4.91 54.25 8.28
N LYS A 4 -3.65 54.52 8.54
CA LYS A 4 -2.56 53.57 8.71
C LYS A 4 -2.71 52.83 10.06
N GLY A 5 -2.60 51.55 10.07
CA GLY A 5 -2.49 50.70 11.27
C GLY A 5 -1.28 49.79 11.21
N LYS A 6 -0.42 49.95 12.16
CA LYS A 6 0.99 49.64 12.33
C LYS A 6 1.31 48.12 12.49
N HIS A 7 2.48 47.76 11.96
CA HIS A 7 3.25 46.55 12.28
C HIS A 7 3.38 46.26 13.79
N ARG A 8 3.30 45.00 14.18
CA ARG A 8 3.95 44.47 15.34
C ARG A 8 4.74 43.22 15.02
N LEU A 9 6.03 43.40 15.07
CA LEU A 9 7.04 42.36 15.21
C LEU A 9 6.86 41.68 16.58
N SER A 10 6.89 40.37 16.63
CA SER A 10 7.01 39.60 17.85
C SER A 10 8.17 38.61 17.76
N THR A 11 9.23 38.98 18.29
CA THR A 11 10.25 38.45 19.19
C THR A 11 10.38 36.95 19.28
N SER A 12 11.53 36.49 18.77
CA SER A 12 12.18 35.21 19.03
C SER A 12 12.41 34.97 20.53
N ARG A 13 11.97 33.82 21.04
CA ARG A 13 12.42 33.32 22.35
C ARG A 13 13.38 32.14 22.11
N ARG A 14 14.64 32.44 22.35
CA ARG A 14 15.72 31.46 22.61
C ARG A 14 15.46 30.87 23.99
N ILE A 15 15.43 29.56 24.10
CA ILE A 15 15.51 28.90 25.41
C ILE A 15 16.76 28.02 25.44
N ALA A 16 17.46 28.25 26.52
CA ALA A 16 18.82 27.84 26.84
C ALA A 16 18.95 26.32 27.09
N ARG A 17 20.16 25.87 26.81
CA ARG A 17 20.73 24.60 27.23
C ARG A 17 20.81 24.54 28.75
N VAL A 18 20.43 23.39 29.34
CA VAL A 18 20.86 23.01 30.67
C VAL A 18 21.62 21.68 30.55
N ALA A 19 22.89 21.74 30.85
CA ALA A 19 23.75 20.61 31.13
C ALA A 19 23.63 20.25 32.61
N ALA A 20 23.54 18.99 32.95
CA ALA A 20 23.76 18.50 34.32
C ALA A 20 24.52 17.14 34.23
N VAL A 21 25.56 17.18 34.71
CA VAL A 21 26.72 16.51 35.27
C VAL A 21 26.38 15.29 36.14
N ALA A 22 27.21 14.28 35.88
CA ALA A 22 27.59 13.06 36.55
C ALA A 22 27.26 12.84 38.01
N SER A 23 27.03 11.59 38.40
CA SER A 23 27.64 10.99 39.60
C SER A 23 27.84 9.48 39.44
N ALA A 24 29.02 9.08 39.84
CA ALA A 24 29.54 7.75 39.88
C ALA A 24 29.01 6.95 41.09
N GLY A 25 28.88 5.64 40.93
CA GLY A 25 28.69 4.70 42.01
C GLY A 25 29.11 3.31 41.60
N GLY A 26 30.31 2.94 41.93
CA GLY A 26 30.87 1.62 41.70
C GLY A 26 30.44 0.61 42.76
N VAL A 27 30.25 -0.64 42.36
CA VAL A 27 30.43 -1.82 43.22
C VAL A 27 31.13 -2.88 42.41
N ALA A 28 32.33 -3.20 42.85
CA ALA A 28 33.14 -4.34 42.39
C ALA A 28 32.71 -5.59 43.13
N VAL A 29 32.54 -6.71 42.43
CA VAL A 29 32.65 -8.06 43.03
C VAL A 29 33.36 -8.99 42.05
N ALA A 30 34.28 -9.70 42.61
CA ALA A 30 35.41 -10.44 42.10
C ALA A 30 35.13 -11.67 41.23
N LEU A 31 36.14 -11.97 40.38
CA LEU A 31 36.36 -13.17 39.61
C LEU A 31 36.56 -14.45 40.47
N PRO A 32 36.45 -15.63 39.83
CA PRO A 32 37.70 -16.36 39.66
C PRO A 32 37.98 -16.86 38.22
N LEU A 33 39.25 -16.86 37.97
CA LEU A 33 40.06 -17.28 36.85
C LEU A 33 40.22 -18.80 36.82
N MET A 34 40.08 -19.43 35.66
CA MET A 34 40.80 -20.63 35.17
C MET A 34 40.28 -20.92 33.77
N GLY A 35 41.03 -21.12 32.73
CA GLY A 35 42.37 -21.46 32.42
C GLY A 35 42.47 -21.75 30.94
N ALA A 36 43.47 -21.22 30.38
CA ALA A 36 44.37 -21.55 29.27
C ALA A 36 43.90 -22.25 27.97
N THR A 37 44.36 -21.61 26.92
CA THR A 37 45.12 -22.06 25.72
C THR A 37 44.29 -22.25 24.43
N GLY A 38 44.72 -21.47 23.42
CA GLY A 38 44.40 -21.72 22.02
C GLY A 38 44.34 -20.45 21.18
N ALA A 39 45.54 -19.88 20.87
CA ALA A 39 45.61 -18.84 19.83
C ALA A 39 45.34 -19.47 18.46
N GLN A 40 44.35 -18.97 17.78
CA GLN A 40 44.33 -18.99 16.32
C GLN A 40 43.76 -17.67 15.83
N ALA A 41 44.63 -16.93 15.17
CA ALA A 41 44.28 -15.78 14.37
C ALA A 41 43.41 -16.27 13.19
N ALA A 42 42.16 -15.93 13.19
CA ALA A 42 41.33 -16.00 11.98
C ALA A 42 40.99 -14.57 11.56
N SER A 43 41.46 -14.23 10.38
CA SER A 43 41.21 -13.03 9.64
C SER A 43 39.75 -12.68 9.64
N SER A 44 39.46 -11.46 10.08
CA SER A 44 38.17 -10.81 9.99
C SER A 44 37.84 -10.51 8.52
N GLY A 45 37.15 -11.41 7.86
CA GLY A 45 36.30 -11.08 6.72
C GLY A 45 34.98 -10.57 7.28
N GLY A 46 34.79 -9.28 7.24
CA GLY A 46 33.53 -8.68 7.66
C GLY A 46 32.38 -9.12 6.75
N ALA A 47 31.58 -10.06 7.22
CA ALA A 47 30.22 -10.17 6.75
C ALA A 47 29.47 -8.94 7.32
N ALA A 48 29.07 -8.02 6.47
CA ALA A 48 28.17 -6.94 6.85
C ALA A 48 26.87 -7.60 7.34
N ASP A 49 26.58 -7.45 8.61
CA ASP A 49 25.31 -7.87 9.20
C ASP A 49 24.18 -7.24 8.37
N ALA A 50 23.39 -8.08 7.73
CA ALA A 50 22.21 -7.65 6.98
C ALA A 50 21.20 -7.07 7.99
N THR A 51 21.19 -5.74 8.12
CA THR A 51 20.28 -5.06 9.04
C THR A 51 18.88 -5.10 8.43
N THR A 52 17.97 -5.81 9.07
CA THR A 52 16.59 -5.91 8.63
C THR A 52 15.69 -4.99 9.46
N TYR A 53 14.71 -4.36 8.81
CA TYR A 53 13.68 -3.55 9.45
C TYR A 53 12.29 -4.17 9.22
N THR A 54 11.51 -4.31 10.29
CA THR A 54 10.12 -4.77 10.19
C THR A 54 9.18 -3.56 10.12
N VAL A 55 8.42 -3.48 9.05
CA VAL A 55 7.47 -2.38 8.77
C VAL A 55 6.39 -2.32 9.84
N LYS A 56 6.13 -1.10 10.33
CA LYS A 56 5.11 -0.79 11.34
C LYS A 56 3.99 0.05 10.75
N ALA A 57 2.87 0.14 11.47
CA ALA A 57 1.75 0.98 11.07
C ALA A 57 2.18 2.45 10.90
N GLY A 58 1.83 3.05 9.73
CA GLY A 58 2.17 4.43 9.38
C GLY A 58 3.57 4.64 8.79
N ASP A 59 4.33 3.57 8.57
CA ASP A 59 5.60 3.62 7.87
C ASP A 59 5.39 3.82 6.36
N THR A 60 6.37 4.46 5.74
CA THR A 60 6.58 4.51 4.29
C THR A 60 8.05 4.24 4.01
N LEU A 61 8.37 3.74 2.82
CA LEU A 61 9.77 3.51 2.42
C LEU A 61 10.63 4.75 2.61
N SER A 62 10.08 5.94 2.35
CA SER A 62 10.76 7.22 2.52
C SER A 62 11.07 7.54 3.99
N LYS A 63 10.10 7.27 4.90
CA LYS A 63 10.31 7.46 6.35
C LYS A 63 11.32 6.46 6.89
N ILE A 64 11.22 5.20 6.47
CA ILE A 64 12.14 4.13 6.89
C ILE A 64 13.55 4.43 6.39
N ALA A 65 13.73 4.73 5.10
CA ALA A 65 15.03 5.04 4.52
C ALA A 65 15.71 6.21 5.23
N LYS A 66 14.94 7.25 5.57
CA LYS A 66 15.43 8.41 6.32
C LYS A 66 15.76 8.07 7.78
N ALA A 67 14.94 7.27 8.46
CA ALA A 67 15.12 6.92 9.86
C ALA A 67 16.24 5.91 10.07
N GLN A 68 16.52 5.07 9.09
CA GLN A 68 17.54 4.03 9.09
C GLN A 68 18.81 4.43 8.33
N ASP A 69 18.88 5.68 7.85
CA ASP A 69 20.01 6.26 7.10
C ASP A 69 20.47 5.38 5.91
N VAL A 70 19.49 4.90 5.16
CA VAL A 70 19.74 4.01 4.02
C VAL A 70 20.38 4.78 2.88
N ASP A 71 21.61 4.39 2.52
CA ASP A 71 22.33 4.93 1.37
C ASP A 71 21.51 4.77 0.08
N GLY A 72 21.38 5.86 -0.70
CA GLY A 72 20.52 5.89 -1.89
C GLY A 72 19.02 6.07 -1.61
N GLY A 73 18.66 6.20 -0.31
CA GLY A 73 17.31 6.56 0.13
C GLY A 73 16.24 5.51 -0.21
N TRP A 74 14.98 5.95 -0.24
CA TRP A 74 13.84 5.06 -0.43
C TRP A 74 13.83 4.33 -1.79
N LYS A 75 14.40 4.93 -2.83
CA LYS A 75 14.45 4.30 -4.17
C LYS A 75 15.35 3.06 -4.16
N LYS A 76 16.50 3.16 -3.48
CA LYS A 76 17.39 2.00 -3.31
C LYS A 76 16.78 0.98 -2.35
N LEU A 77 16.21 1.42 -1.24
CA LEU A 77 15.50 0.55 -0.31
C LEU A 77 14.38 -0.24 -1.02
N TYR A 78 13.62 0.41 -1.91
CA TYR A 78 12.62 -0.26 -2.74
C TYR A 78 13.23 -1.26 -3.72
N ALA A 79 14.27 -0.85 -4.45
CA ALA A 79 14.94 -1.72 -5.43
C ALA A 79 15.51 -3.00 -4.78
N ASP A 80 16.11 -2.85 -3.59
CA ASP A 80 16.71 -3.97 -2.84
C ASP A 80 15.65 -4.89 -2.18
N ASN A 81 14.38 -4.44 -2.10
CA ASN A 81 13.27 -5.15 -1.46
C ASN A 81 12.06 -5.34 -2.37
N LYS A 82 12.25 -5.26 -3.67
CA LYS A 82 11.14 -5.29 -4.64
C LYS A 82 10.28 -6.55 -4.52
N ASP A 83 10.91 -7.69 -4.23
CA ASP A 83 10.21 -8.97 -4.05
C ASP A 83 9.36 -9.00 -2.76
N ALA A 84 9.79 -8.31 -1.71
CA ALA A 84 9.07 -8.24 -0.44
C ALA A 84 7.99 -7.14 -0.41
N VAL A 85 8.23 -6.04 -1.14
CA VAL A 85 7.32 -4.87 -1.20
C VAL A 85 6.30 -5.01 -2.33
N GLY A 86 6.66 -5.74 -3.39
CA GLY A 86 5.85 -5.86 -4.60
C GLY A 86 6.12 -4.74 -5.61
N SER A 87 5.25 -4.61 -6.62
CA SER A 87 5.43 -3.68 -7.73
C SER A 87 5.18 -2.20 -7.38
N ASN A 88 4.54 -1.92 -6.24
CA ASN A 88 4.19 -0.56 -5.82
C ASN A 88 4.90 -0.14 -4.53
N ALA A 89 5.79 0.87 -4.64
CA ALA A 89 6.57 1.42 -3.54
C ALA A 89 5.72 2.10 -2.44
N ASP A 90 4.52 2.55 -2.77
CA ASP A 90 3.62 3.26 -1.84
C ASP A 90 2.76 2.30 -1.01
N HIS A 91 2.71 1.02 -1.39
CA HIS A 91 1.96 -0.02 -0.68
C HIS A 91 2.85 -0.89 0.21
N LEU A 92 3.33 -0.30 1.29
CA LEU A 92 4.18 -0.99 2.24
C LEU A 92 3.35 -1.72 3.31
N LYS A 93 3.38 -3.05 3.29
CA LYS A 93 2.62 -3.88 4.25
C LYS A 93 3.26 -3.85 5.64
N ILE A 94 2.42 -3.72 6.67
CA ILE A 94 2.84 -3.89 8.06
C ILE A 94 3.34 -5.32 8.27
N GLY A 95 4.49 -5.48 8.95
CA GLY A 95 5.10 -6.78 9.22
C GLY A 95 6.08 -7.25 8.16
N VAL A 96 6.14 -6.62 6.99
CA VAL A 96 7.17 -6.93 5.98
C VAL A 96 8.56 -6.63 6.54
N LYS A 97 9.50 -7.55 6.34
CA LYS A 97 10.91 -7.35 6.67
C LYS A 97 11.64 -6.77 5.47
N LEU A 98 12.19 -5.59 5.64
CA LEU A 98 13.01 -4.92 4.63
C LEU A 98 14.49 -5.11 4.95
N ASN A 99 15.27 -5.43 3.94
CA ASN A 99 16.73 -5.41 4.01
C ASN A 99 17.22 -3.96 3.83
N LEU A 100 17.96 -3.44 4.80
CA LEU A 100 18.42 -2.04 4.82
C LEU A 100 19.79 -1.83 4.17
N GLY A 101 20.46 -2.87 3.77
CA GLY A 101 21.75 -2.79 3.05
C GLY A 101 22.45 -4.13 2.98
N GLY A 102 22.94 -4.48 1.80
CA GLY A 102 23.65 -5.71 1.49
C GLY A 102 22.94 -6.53 0.41
N ALA A 103 23.71 -7.04 -0.56
CA ALA A 103 23.23 -7.82 -1.68
C ALA A 103 22.34 -8.99 -1.21
N ALA A 104 21.20 -9.15 -1.84
CA ALA A 104 20.29 -10.26 -1.64
C ALA A 104 20.96 -11.56 -2.06
N GLU A 105 21.25 -12.45 -1.12
CA GLU A 105 21.36 -13.88 -1.39
C GLU A 105 20.07 -14.55 -0.92
N GLY A 106 19.50 -15.35 -1.83
CA GLY A 106 18.23 -16.03 -1.62
C GLY A 106 18.27 -16.97 -0.42
N GLY A 107 17.33 -16.81 0.46
CA GLY A 107 17.06 -17.68 1.60
C GLY A 107 15.67 -18.24 1.50
N SER A 108 15.59 -19.53 1.31
CA SER A 108 14.41 -20.38 1.24
C SER A 108 13.39 -20.06 2.31
N ALA A 109 12.15 -19.85 1.86
CA ALA A 109 10.98 -19.85 2.70
C ALA A 109 10.69 -21.29 3.13
N ASP A 110 10.54 -21.50 4.40
CA ASP A 110 9.94 -22.71 4.96
C ASP A 110 8.44 -22.72 4.70
N GLU A 111 8.01 -23.83 4.21
CA GLU A 111 6.73 -24.15 3.63
C GLU A 111 5.69 -24.30 4.73
N ALA A 112 4.65 -23.48 4.70
CA ALA A 112 3.36 -23.86 5.26
C ALA A 112 2.41 -24.00 4.05
N ALA A 113 2.32 -25.22 3.57
CA ALA A 113 1.47 -25.60 2.46
C ALA A 113 0.00 -25.40 2.83
N ALA A 114 -0.57 -24.33 2.27
CA ALA A 114 -1.99 -24.35 1.92
C ALA A 114 -2.06 -24.78 0.46
N THR A 115 -2.52 -25.99 0.25
CA THR A 115 -2.80 -26.58 -1.06
C THR A 115 -3.84 -25.71 -1.76
N GLN A 116 -3.37 -24.74 -2.56
CA GLN A 116 -4.21 -24.09 -3.55
C GLN A 116 -3.88 -24.73 -4.88
N THR A 117 -4.80 -25.54 -5.34
CA THR A 117 -4.84 -26.11 -6.67
C THR A 117 -4.81 -24.95 -7.66
N SER A 118 -3.65 -24.71 -8.28
CA SER A 118 -3.54 -23.83 -9.43
C SER A 118 -4.28 -24.47 -10.59
N ALA A 119 -5.56 -24.23 -10.68
CA ALA A 119 -6.29 -24.41 -11.92
C ALA A 119 -5.89 -23.23 -12.82
N LYS A 120 -4.99 -23.51 -13.76
CA LYS A 120 -4.79 -22.68 -14.94
C LYS A 120 -6.10 -22.73 -15.73
N THR A 121 -7.02 -21.84 -15.40
CA THR A 121 -8.24 -21.65 -16.18
C THR A 121 -7.88 -20.80 -17.39
N THR A 122 -7.94 -21.43 -18.54
CA THR A 122 -7.90 -20.75 -19.84
C THR A 122 -9.04 -19.74 -19.89
N ALA A 123 -8.69 -18.49 -20.22
CA ALA A 123 -9.61 -17.38 -20.34
C ALA A 123 -10.74 -17.68 -21.33
N SER A 124 -11.91 -17.93 -20.81
CA SER A 124 -13.20 -17.55 -21.37
C SER A 124 -13.98 -17.08 -20.14
N GLY A 125 -13.55 -15.91 -19.61
CA GLY A 125 -14.10 -15.37 -18.39
C GLY A 125 -15.47 -14.80 -18.65
N ASP A 126 -16.47 -15.30 -17.95
CA ASP A 126 -17.73 -14.60 -17.79
C ASP A 126 -17.43 -13.28 -17.07
N TYR A 127 -17.80 -12.16 -17.69
CA TYR A 127 -17.77 -10.85 -17.04
C TYR A 127 -19.12 -10.59 -16.40
N VAL A 128 -19.14 -9.88 -15.27
CA VAL A 128 -20.36 -9.49 -14.57
C VAL A 128 -20.30 -8.03 -14.14
N ALA A 129 -21.44 -7.44 -13.86
CA ALA A 129 -21.49 -6.09 -13.27
C ALA A 129 -20.89 -6.11 -11.85
N PRO A 130 -20.17 -5.04 -11.43
CA PRO A 130 -19.54 -4.95 -10.11
C PRO A 130 -20.55 -4.91 -8.98
N VAL A 131 -21.76 -4.43 -9.25
CA VAL A 131 -22.90 -4.35 -8.33
C VAL A 131 -24.22 -4.45 -9.09
N ASP A 132 -25.27 -4.85 -8.37
CA ASP A 132 -26.63 -4.70 -8.83
C ASP A 132 -27.14 -3.30 -8.37
N GLY A 133 -27.05 -2.28 -9.24
CA GLY A 133 -27.38 -0.92 -8.84
C GLY A 133 -27.62 0.04 -9.99
N ALA A 134 -28.21 1.19 -9.67
CA ALA A 134 -28.45 2.23 -10.67
C ALA A 134 -27.14 2.98 -10.98
N LYS A 135 -26.87 3.23 -12.26
CA LYS A 135 -25.79 4.09 -12.71
C LYS A 135 -25.98 5.51 -12.16
N GLY A 136 -24.92 6.06 -11.58
CA GLY A 136 -24.83 7.44 -11.11
C GLY A 136 -24.03 8.31 -12.07
N THR A 137 -22.94 8.93 -11.58
CA THR A 137 -22.05 9.77 -12.38
C THR A 137 -21.23 8.92 -13.34
N GLY A 138 -21.25 9.25 -14.63
CA GLY A 138 -20.51 8.55 -15.67
C GLY A 138 -19.05 8.96 -15.77
N TYR A 139 -18.29 8.13 -16.48
CA TYR A 139 -16.89 8.37 -16.85
C TYR A 139 -16.72 9.67 -17.67
N GLY A 140 -15.61 10.39 -17.45
CA GLY A 140 -15.24 11.58 -18.21
C GLY A 140 -16.05 12.85 -17.89
N ASN A 141 -17.02 12.80 -16.95
CA ASN A 141 -17.75 13.98 -16.53
C ASN A 141 -16.78 15.00 -15.91
N SER A 142 -16.77 16.23 -16.49
CA SER A 142 -15.86 17.29 -16.05
C SER A 142 -16.40 18.02 -14.82
N GLY A 143 -15.50 18.38 -13.89
CA GLY A 143 -15.85 19.16 -12.71
C GLY A 143 -14.69 19.36 -11.73
N SER A 144 -14.82 20.37 -10.88
CA SER A 144 -13.81 20.70 -9.87
C SER A 144 -13.79 19.76 -8.67
N MET A 145 -14.69 18.79 -8.62
CA MET A 145 -14.75 17.79 -7.54
C MET A 145 -13.71 16.68 -7.71
N TRP A 146 -13.18 16.50 -8.91
CA TRP A 146 -12.17 15.49 -9.24
C TRP A 146 -10.78 16.11 -9.38
N SER A 147 -9.77 15.47 -8.80
CA SER A 147 -8.39 15.95 -8.83
C SER A 147 -7.81 16.04 -10.25
N SER A 148 -8.26 15.16 -11.16
CA SER A 148 -7.91 15.15 -12.59
C SER A 148 -8.68 16.18 -13.41
N GLY A 149 -9.68 16.85 -12.83
CA GLY A 149 -10.62 17.71 -13.56
C GLY A 149 -11.75 16.97 -14.25
N SER A 150 -11.73 15.64 -14.25
CA SER A 150 -12.78 14.76 -14.79
C SER A 150 -12.95 13.51 -13.93
N HIS A 151 -14.09 12.85 -14.06
CA HIS A 151 -14.42 11.62 -13.37
C HIS A 151 -13.69 10.45 -14.02
N THR A 152 -12.86 9.74 -13.24
CA THR A 152 -11.97 8.65 -13.72
C THR A 152 -12.66 7.28 -13.77
N GLY A 153 -13.91 7.19 -13.35
CA GLY A 153 -14.66 5.94 -13.28
C GLY A 153 -16.15 6.10 -13.55
N ALA A 154 -16.91 5.12 -13.16
CA ALA A 154 -18.36 5.16 -13.10
C ALA A 154 -18.83 4.96 -11.66
N ASP A 155 -19.77 5.81 -11.21
CA ASP A 155 -20.40 5.68 -9.91
C ASP A 155 -21.67 4.86 -10.01
N TYR A 156 -21.90 4.01 -9.03
CA TYR A 156 -23.16 3.29 -8.83
C TYR A 156 -23.81 3.78 -7.54
N SER A 157 -24.97 4.40 -7.65
CA SER A 157 -25.74 4.91 -6.50
C SER A 157 -26.37 3.75 -5.74
N ILE A 158 -25.74 3.32 -4.68
CA ILE A 158 -26.12 2.17 -3.86
C ILE A 158 -25.94 2.45 -2.38
N SER A 159 -26.69 1.75 -1.54
CA SER A 159 -26.59 1.88 -0.09
C SER A 159 -25.29 1.28 0.45
N THR A 160 -24.78 1.84 1.56
CA THR A 160 -23.69 1.23 2.32
C THR A 160 -24.01 -0.22 2.69
N GLY A 161 -23.04 -1.13 2.51
CA GLY A 161 -23.20 -2.54 2.82
C GLY A 161 -23.70 -3.41 1.66
N THR A 162 -23.96 -2.81 0.48
CA THR A 162 -24.30 -3.58 -0.73
C THR A 162 -23.09 -4.43 -1.14
N SER A 163 -23.36 -5.66 -1.61
CA SER A 163 -22.32 -6.57 -2.08
C SER A 163 -21.63 -6.01 -3.33
N VAL A 164 -20.30 -5.92 -3.29
CA VAL A 164 -19.44 -5.56 -4.41
C VAL A 164 -18.74 -6.81 -4.90
N LYS A 165 -18.80 -7.07 -6.20
CA LYS A 165 -18.33 -8.31 -6.83
C LYS A 165 -17.15 -8.02 -7.75
N SER A 166 -16.21 -8.98 -7.87
CA SER A 166 -15.22 -8.96 -8.94
C SER A 166 -15.92 -9.08 -10.30
N ILE A 167 -15.55 -8.22 -11.25
CA ILE A 167 -16.16 -8.25 -12.59
C ILE A 167 -15.76 -9.48 -13.40
N ALA A 168 -14.59 -10.05 -13.13
CA ALA A 168 -14.02 -11.20 -13.83
C ALA A 168 -13.08 -11.96 -12.89
N ASP A 169 -12.57 -13.11 -13.35
CA ASP A 169 -11.47 -13.80 -12.70
C ASP A 169 -10.24 -12.89 -12.64
N GLY A 170 -9.46 -12.96 -11.55
CA GLY A 170 -8.29 -12.13 -11.39
C GLY A 170 -7.51 -12.38 -10.11
N THR A 171 -6.48 -11.55 -9.93
CA THR A 171 -5.65 -11.54 -8.72
C THR A 171 -5.72 -10.17 -8.06
N VAL A 172 -5.99 -10.14 -6.77
CA VAL A 172 -6.01 -8.90 -5.98
C VAL A 172 -4.59 -8.35 -5.86
N VAL A 173 -4.33 -7.19 -6.46
CA VAL A 173 -3.01 -6.55 -6.45
C VAL A 173 -2.86 -5.48 -5.37
N SER A 174 -3.98 -4.93 -4.89
CA SER A 174 -3.98 -3.93 -3.81
C SER A 174 -5.27 -3.96 -3.03
N THR A 175 -5.18 -3.72 -1.70
CA THR A 175 -6.35 -3.51 -0.81
C THR A 175 -6.00 -2.51 0.28
N GLY A 176 -7.01 -1.79 0.79
CA GLY A 176 -6.87 -0.91 1.95
C GLY A 176 -7.13 0.55 1.64
N SER A 177 -6.34 1.47 2.20
CA SER A 177 -6.58 2.91 2.05
C SER A 177 -6.02 3.45 0.73
N GLY A 178 -6.89 3.89 -0.16
CA GLY A 178 -6.59 4.52 -1.45
C GLY A 178 -6.70 6.05 -1.43
N GLY A 179 -6.47 6.69 -0.27
CA GLY A 179 -6.54 8.15 -0.16
C GLY A 179 -7.95 8.69 -0.40
N SER A 180 -8.15 9.44 -1.48
CA SER A 180 -9.47 9.98 -1.86
C SER A 180 -10.50 8.90 -2.15
N TYR A 181 -10.08 7.73 -2.61
CA TYR A 181 -10.95 6.56 -2.84
C TYR A 181 -11.41 5.86 -1.56
N GLY A 182 -10.88 6.28 -0.38
CA GLY A 182 -11.20 5.63 0.89
C GLY A 182 -10.63 4.23 0.96
N ASN A 183 -11.43 3.25 1.40
CA ASN A 183 -11.06 1.85 1.28
C ASN A 183 -11.28 1.39 -0.15
N GLU A 184 -10.29 0.72 -0.72
CA GLU A 184 -10.33 0.25 -2.10
C GLU A 184 -9.84 -1.19 -2.24
N VAL A 185 -10.21 -1.82 -3.35
CA VAL A 185 -9.65 -3.07 -3.87
C VAL A 185 -9.26 -2.84 -5.32
N VAL A 186 -8.08 -3.33 -5.72
CA VAL A 186 -7.62 -3.35 -7.11
C VAL A 186 -7.31 -4.79 -7.52
N ILE A 187 -7.84 -5.22 -8.67
CA ILE A 187 -7.71 -6.58 -9.19
C ILE A 187 -7.12 -6.51 -10.59
N GLU A 188 -6.08 -7.31 -10.83
CA GLU A 188 -5.52 -7.56 -12.16
C GLU A 188 -6.24 -8.74 -12.81
N HIS A 189 -6.71 -8.54 -14.04
CA HIS A 189 -7.42 -9.53 -14.83
C HIS A 189 -6.51 -10.17 -15.89
N ALA A 190 -6.94 -11.31 -16.44
CA ALA A 190 -6.15 -12.10 -17.36
C ALA A 190 -5.83 -11.40 -18.69
N ASP A 191 -6.61 -10.40 -19.06
CA ASP A 191 -6.41 -9.56 -20.26
C ASP A 191 -5.43 -8.40 -20.05
N GLY A 192 -4.88 -8.26 -18.83
CA GLY A 192 -3.91 -7.24 -18.45
C GLY A 192 -4.54 -5.92 -18.03
N HIS A 193 -5.87 -5.82 -17.91
CA HIS A 193 -6.55 -4.67 -17.31
C HIS A 193 -6.70 -4.84 -15.80
N PHE A 194 -6.96 -3.71 -15.15
CA PHE A 194 -7.15 -3.64 -13.70
C PHE A 194 -8.53 -3.05 -13.41
N SER A 195 -9.27 -3.69 -12.52
CA SER A 195 -10.49 -3.11 -11.95
C SER A 195 -10.22 -2.53 -10.57
N GLN A 196 -10.72 -1.31 -10.30
CA GLN A 196 -10.62 -0.65 -9.01
C GLN A 196 -12.01 -0.37 -8.46
N TYR A 197 -12.20 -0.67 -7.17
CA TYR A 197 -13.44 -0.54 -6.42
C TYR A 197 -13.19 0.37 -5.23
N GLY A 198 -13.79 1.57 -5.23
CA GLY A 198 -13.56 2.61 -4.23
C GLY A 198 -14.71 2.79 -3.24
N HIS A 199 -14.46 3.62 -2.22
CA HIS A 199 -15.39 4.08 -1.17
C HIS A 199 -16.00 2.96 -0.32
N LEU A 200 -15.32 1.82 -0.21
CA LEU A 200 -15.80 0.61 0.45
C LEU A 200 -15.97 0.78 1.96
N SER A 201 -16.98 0.16 2.54
CA SER A 201 -17.16 0.09 4.01
C SER A 201 -16.37 -1.05 4.63
N SER A 202 -16.22 -2.17 3.92
CA SER A 202 -15.40 -3.30 4.35
C SER A 202 -14.83 -4.04 3.14
N ILE A 203 -13.67 -4.67 3.33
CA ILE A 203 -12.96 -5.47 2.34
C ILE A 203 -12.96 -6.91 2.82
N GLY A 204 -13.35 -7.84 1.93
CA GLY A 204 -13.46 -9.27 2.20
C GLY A 204 -12.32 -10.10 1.64
N VAL A 205 -11.37 -9.49 0.93
CA VAL A 205 -10.24 -10.15 0.27
C VAL A 205 -8.92 -9.51 0.69
N ALA A 206 -7.81 -10.20 0.48
CA ALA A 206 -6.47 -9.72 0.75
C ALA A 206 -5.65 -9.65 -0.55
N GLN A 207 -4.62 -8.80 -0.55
CA GLN A 207 -3.67 -8.75 -1.68
C GLN A 207 -3.00 -10.11 -1.86
N GLY A 208 -2.94 -10.56 -3.11
CA GLY A 208 -2.45 -11.88 -3.50
C GLY A 208 -3.54 -12.94 -3.62
N ASP A 209 -4.76 -12.66 -3.14
CA ASP A 209 -5.88 -13.59 -3.31
C ASP A 209 -6.28 -13.68 -4.79
N THR A 210 -6.63 -14.89 -5.23
CA THR A 210 -7.32 -15.10 -6.51
C THR A 210 -8.83 -15.01 -6.29
N VAL A 211 -9.50 -14.35 -7.23
CA VAL A 211 -10.96 -14.17 -7.21
C VAL A 211 -11.55 -14.67 -8.52
N THR A 212 -12.82 -15.03 -8.49
CA THR A 212 -13.59 -15.40 -9.68
C THR A 212 -14.66 -14.36 -10.01
N ALA A 213 -15.10 -14.34 -11.26
CA ALA A 213 -16.20 -13.50 -11.70
C ALA A 213 -17.42 -13.66 -10.79
N GLY A 214 -18.00 -12.57 -10.35
CA GLY A 214 -19.17 -12.56 -9.44
C GLY A 214 -18.87 -12.86 -7.97
N GLN A 215 -17.63 -13.16 -7.61
CA GLN A 215 -17.26 -13.34 -6.21
C GLN A 215 -17.40 -12.04 -5.45
N GLU A 216 -18.06 -12.07 -4.27
CA GLU A 216 -18.08 -10.92 -3.37
C GLU A 216 -16.67 -10.64 -2.84
N ILE A 217 -16.18 -9.41 -3.04
CA ILE A 217 -14.85 -8.96 -2.63
C ILE A 217 -14.90 -7.89 -1.55
N ALA A 218 -16.03 -7.18 -1.45
CA ALA A 218 -16.16 -6.05 -0.53
C ALA A 218 -17.64 -5.69 -0.31
N LYS A 219 -17.85 -4.71 0.57
CA LYS A 219 -19.14 -4.03 0.73
C LYS A 219 -18.97 -2.55 0.37
N SER A 220 -19.94 -2.02 -0.36
CA SER A 220 -20.02 -0.59 -0.68
C SER A 220 -20.12 0.27 0.57
N GLY A 221 -19.74 1.54 0.45
CA GLY A 221 -19.71 2.45 1.58
C GLY A 221 -19.75 3.92 1.20
N ALA A 222 -19.12 4.72 2.06
CA ALA A 222 -18.95 6.16 1.90
C ALA A 222 -17.61 6.60 2.54
N THR A 223 -16.54 5.81 2.37
CA THR A 223 -15.21 6.15 2.88
C THR A 223 -14.45 7.02 1.88
N GLY A 224 -13.46 7.80 2.35
CA GLY A 224 -12.70 8.71 1.50
C GLY A 224 -13.42 10.03 1.21
N ASN A 225 -13.18 10.59 0.02
CA ASN A 225 -13.75 11.88 -0.38
C ASN A 225 -15.05 11.70 -1.17
N VAL A 226 -16.17 11.65 -0.48
CA VAL A 226 -17.49 11.38 -1.05
C VAL A 226 -18.58 12.34 -0.54
N THR A 227 -19.65 12.50 -1.29
CA THR A 227 -20.84 13.26 -0.88
C THR A 227 -21.95 12.37 -0.31
N GLY A 228 -21.85 11.07 -0.48
CA GLY A 228 -22.82 10.08 -0.02
C GLY A 228 -22.43 8.65 -0.39
N PRO A 229 -23.22 7.65 0.04
CA PRO A 229 -22.91 6.25 -0.26
C PRO A 229 -23.01 5.94 -1.76
N HIS A 230 -21.96 5.32 -2.31
CA HIS A 230 -21.93 4.82 -3.69
C HIS A 230 -20.74 3.85 -3.83
N LEU A 231 -20.69 3.12 -4.95
CA LEU A 231 -19.48 2.48 -5.43
C LEU A 231 -18.89 3.36 -6.51
N HIS A 232 -17.63 3.74 -6.38
CA HIS A 232 -16.81 4.25 -7.47
C HIS A 232 -16.07 3.08 -8.11
N PHE A 233 -16.19 2.93 -9.43
CA PHE A 233 -15.64 1.80 -10.17
C PHE A 233 -14.83 2.29 -11.37
N GLU A 234 -13.58 1.84 -11.47
CA GLU A 234 -12.69 2.15 -12.60
C GLU A 234 -12.20 0.90 -13.31
N ILE A 235 -11.92 1.03 -14.60
CA ILE A 235 -11.06 0.13 -15.36
C ILE A 235 -9.80 0.89 -15.73
N ARG A 236 -8.65 0.26 -15.56
CA ARG A 236 -7.34 0.84 -15.80
C ARG A 236 -6.49 -0.06 -16.67
N THR A 237 -5.58 0.52 -17.44
CA THR A 237 -4.57 -0.20 -18.25
C THR A 237 -3.33 -0.57 -17.45
N THR A 238 -3.14 0.03 -16.27
CA THR A 238 -2.13 -0.31 -15.26
C THR A 238 -2.74 -0.20 -13.87
N ALA A 239 -2.03 -0.64 -12.83
CA ALA A 239 -2.49 -0.45 -11.44
C ALA A 239 -2.49 1.03 -10.97
N ASP A 240 -1.85 1.93 -11.73
CA ASP A 240 -1.60 3.31 -11.33
C ASP A 240 -2.79 4.23 -11.64
N TYR A 241 -2.96 5.26 -10.81
CA TYR A 241 -3.90 6.35 -11.04
C TYR A 241 -3.64 7.08 -12.36
N GLY A 242 -4.70 7.41 -13.10
CA GLY A 242 -4.62 8.15 -14.36
C GLY A 242 -4.37 7.26 -15.59
N SER A 243 -4.44 5.94 -15.45
CA SER A 243 -4.44 4.97 -16.55
C SER A 243 -5.85 4.46 -16.87
N ASP A 244 -6.87 5.21 -16.44
CA ASP A 244 -8.28 4.88 -16.53
C ASP A 244 -8.81 4.92 -17.98
N ILE A 245 -9.74 4.01 -18.26
CA ILE A 245 -10.55 3.96 -19.49
C ILE A 245 -12.03 3.88 -19.12
N ASP A 246 -12.91 4.11 -20.08
CA ASP A 246 -14.36 4.05 -19.84
C ASP A 246 -14.79 2.65 -19.35
N PRO A 247 -15.18 2.50 -18.06
CA PRO A 247 -15.51 1.19 -17.52
C PRO A 247 -16.83 0.63 -18.05
N ILE A 248 -17.75 1.48 -18.48
CA ILE A 248 -19.02 1.02 -19.05
C ILE A 248 -18.82 0.51 -20.47
N ALA A 249 -18.01 1.21 -21.27
CA ALA A 249 -17.64 0.73 -22.60
C ALA A 249 -16.89 -0.61 -22.51
N TYR A 250 -15.93 -0.72 -21.60
CA TYR A 250 -15.18 -1.96 -21.37
C TYR A 250 -16.09 -3.13 -20.97
N LEU A 251 -17.00 -2.94 -20.01
CA LEU A 251 -17.95 -3.98 -19.62
C LEU A 251 -18.89 -4.38 -20.78
N SER A 252 -19.34 -3.40 -21.56
CA SER A 252 -20.19 -3.64 -22.74
C SER A 252 -19.46 -4.46 -23.81
N GLU A 253 -18.17 -4.23 -24.05
CA GLU A 253 -17.34 -5.04 -24.96
C GLU A 253 -17.24 -6.50 -24.52
N HIS A 254 -17.38 -6.76 -23.22
CA HIS A 254 -17.40 -8.08 -22.59
C HIS A 254 -18.84 -8.65 -22.41
N GLY A 255 -19.84 -8.01 -23.01
CA GLY A 255 -21.24 -8.49 -23.00
C GLY A 255 -22.00 -8.21 -21.72
N VAL A 256 -21.51 -7.30 -20.85
CA VAL A 256 -22.17 -6.90 -19.61
C VAL A 256 -22.87 -5.55 -19.82
N ASP A 257 -24.17 -5.54 -19.60
CA ASP A 257 -24.96 -4.29 -19.54
C ASP A 257 -24.97 -3.80 -18.09
N ALA A 258 -23.97 -3.00 -17.74
CA ALA A 258 -23.68 -2.55 -16.36
C ALA A 258 -24.01 -1.09 -16.16
#